data_ed86c9974a7afff720063d9ca77c74b2
#
_entry.id   ed86c9974a7afff720063d9ca77c74b2
#
_cell.length_a   1.000
_cell.length_b   1.000
_cell.length_c   1.000
_cell.angle_alpha   90.00
_cell.angle_beta   90.00
_cell.angle_gamma   90.00
#
_symmetry.space_group_name_H-M   'P 1'
#
loop_
_entity.id
_entity.type
_entity.pdbx_description
1 polymer ?
#
loop_
_entity_poly.entity_id
_entity_poly.type
_entity_poly.pdbx_seq_one_letter_code
_entity_poly.pdbx_strand_id
1 'polypeptide(L)'
;MAEQSDVFGVELRRLRAAAGLSLAALAQQVHYSKGYLGKIETGVKQPGVDLARRCDAVLGAGGRLAALVDQPTPASPPAAVAADGDGEVWVMSMAPDGSSWMVPMPRRQAIATGAASLLGLTLGAPPAASASAAHDGTLTAFRSLFAQVRQLGQTTSPSVVLPMVTVHTHTLRGMANGAPSPVREELLGLAARYSEYAGWMAQESGDDRAAMWWTRNAVEMGAAAGDTELATYSLIRQALITLYRDDAASTVDLAQQAQAAPGTSPRVQGLAALREAQGHALACDYDSCRRALDRAAVLLDRAGTTDGMAMGSASVSGPDLNSLVEAWCLHDLGRSRESADAFDRQLALVPGSAHRTHARFGARRALAYAAAGDIDHASVLTAKVLDSADVVDSATVRQDLKRLARLLGRERDQAAVREVHPRLTAALRGHIH
;
A
#
# COMPACT_ATOMS: atom_id res chain seq x y z
N MET A 1 25.11 16.88 7.37
CA MET A 1 23.71 17.04 7.85
C MET A 1 23.51 18.30 8.71
N ALA A 2 24.44 18.76 9.53
CA ALA A 2 24.31 20.03 10.26
C ALA A 2 24.40 21.27 9.34
N GLU A 3 25.24 21.27 8.33
CA GLU A 3 25.41 22.41 7.40
C GLU A 3 24.16 22.74 6.55
N GLN A 4 23.35 21.75 6.15
CA GLN A 4 22.14 21.97 5.36
C GLN A 4 21.00 22.64 6.16
N SER A 5 20.92 22.34 7.45
CA SER A 5 19.92 22.93 8.35
C SER A 5 20.18 24.43 8.55
N ASP A 6 21.45 24.82 8.59
CA ASP A 6 21.86 26.22 8.72
C ASP A 6 21.54 27.02 7.45
N VAL A 7 21.74 26.45 6.25
CA VAL A 7 21.48 27.12 4.97
C VAL A 7 19.97 27.42 4.79
N PHE A 8 19.10 26.46 5.12
CA PHE A 8 17.66 26.68 5.03
C PHE A 8 17.18 27.75 6.02
N GLY A 9 17.63 27.68 7.28
CA GLY A 9 17.23 28.63 8.32
C GLY A 9 17.64 30.06 7.99
N VAL A 10 18.84 30.24 7.46
CA VAL A 10 19.37 31.54 7.02
C VAL A 10 18.57 32.08 5.85
N GLU A 11 18.27 31.25 4.84
CA GLU A 11 17.50 31.68 3.66
C GLU A 11 16.04 31.99 4.02
N LEU A 12 15.40 31.19 4.88
CA LEU A 12 14.06 31.47 5.39
C LEU A 12 14.02 32.82 6.11
N ARG A 13 14.98 33.09 6.98
CA ARG A 13 15.08 34.36 7.70
C ARG A 13 15.27 35.53 6.75
N ARG A 14 16.11 35.38 5.74
CA ARG A 14 16.38 36.40 4.71
C ARG A 14 15.11 36.75 3.92
N LEU A 15 14.38 35.74 3.43
CA LEU A 15 13.14 35.89 2.65
C LEU A 15 12.03 36.49 3.50
N ARG A 16 11.87 36.05 4.73
CA ARG A 16 10.90 36.60 5.67
C ARG A 16 11.16 38.08 5.97
N ALA A 17 12.41 38.44 6.21
CA ALA A 17 12.81 39.84 6.45
C ALA A 17 12.57 40.72 5.20
N ALA A 18 12.88 40.20 4.01
CA ALA A 18 12.63 40.87 2.75
C ALA A 18 11.11 41.12 2.49
N ALA A 19 10.27 40.19 2.94
CA ALA A 19 8.82 40.32 2.90
C ALA A 19 8.23 41.19 4.02
N GLY A 20 9.06 41.78 4.91
CA GLY A 20 8.61 42.60 6.03
C GLY A 20 7.81 41.86 7.10
N LEU A 21 7.86 40.54 7.12
CA LEU A 21 7.07 39.71 8.06
C LEU A 21 7.81 39.49 9.36
N SER A 22 7.08 39.62 10.49
CA SER A 22 7.56 39.10 11.78
C SER A 22 7.53 37.59 11.79
N LEU A 23 8.34 36.96 12.66
CA LEU A 23 8.33 35.50 12.83
C LEU A 23 6.94 34.98 13.26
N ALA A 24 6.20 35.77 14.04
CA ALA A 24 4.84 35.43 14.46
C ALA A 24 3.85 35.52 13.30
N ALA A 25 3.97 36.55 12.43
CA ALA A 25 3.12 36.72 11.27
C ALA A 25 3.33 35.57 10.25
N LEU A 26 4.60 35.22 9.97
CA LEU A 26 4.88 34.07 9.10
C LEU A 26 4.34 32.77 9.70
N ALA A 27 4.54 32.53 10.99
CA ALA A 27 4.06 31.34 11.69
C ALA A 27 2.53 31.17 11.57
N GLN A 28 1.79 32.26 11.70
CA GLN A 28 0.35 32.29 11.51
C GLN A 28 -0.07 31.93 10.08
N GLN A 29 0.60 32.51 9.08
CA GLN A 29 0.29 32.29 7.66
C GLN A 29 0.62 30.87 7.19
N VAL A 30 1.70 30.26 7.71
CA VAL A 30 2.06 28.87 7.37
C VAL A 30 1.43 27.82 8.28
N HIS A 31 0.61 28.26 9.28
CA HIS A 31 -0.06 27.40 10.26
C HIS A 31 0.88 26.54 11.12
N TYR A 32 1.99 27.15 11.57
CA TYR A 32 2.94 26.53 12.49
C TYR A 32 3.14 27.41 13.73
N SER A 33 3.68 26.83 14.81
CA SER A 33 3.98 27.63 15.99
C SER A 33 5.19 28.52 15.80
N LYS A 34 5.17 29.75 16.38
CA LYS A 34 6.32 30.68 16.37
C LYS A 34 7.60 30.03 16.89
N GLY A 35 7.48 29.22 17.97
CA GLY A 35 8.64 28.55 18.57
C GLY A 35 9.24 27.47 17.64
N TYR A 36 8.39 26.79 16.84
CA TYR A 36 8.86 25.82 15.84
C TYR A 36 9.64 26.51 14.71
N LEU A 37 9.07 27.58 14.12
CA LEU A 37 9.78 28.34 13.09
C LEU A 37 11.07 28.97 13.60
N GLY A 38 11.10 29.44 14.84
CA GLY A 38 12.32 29.97 15.46
C GLY A 38 13.45 28.93 15.55
N LYS A 39 13.12 27.69 15.88
CA LYS A 39 14.07 26.58 15.89
C LYS A 39 14.57 26.19 14.50
N ILE A 40 13.73 26.39 13.46
CA ILE A 40 14.13 26.19 12.07
C ILE A 40 15.07 27.33 11.61
N GLU A 41 14.75 28.61 11.89
CA GLU A 41 15.60 29.74 11.51
C GLU A 41 16.98 29.72 12.21
N THR A 42 17.07 29.05 13.36
CA THR A 42 18.33 28.91 14.10
C THR A 42 19.06 27.58 13.83
N GLY A 43 18.58 26.78 12.87
CA GLY A 43 19.19 25.49 12.51
C GLY A 43 19.02 24.37 13.56
N VAL A 44 18.36 24.65 14.70
CA VAL A 44 18.15 23.66 15.79
C VAL A 44 17.23 22.51 15.36
N LYS A 45 16.35 22.74 14.38
CA LYS A 45 15.44 21.73 13.86
C LYS A 45 15.41 21.76 12.34
N GLN A 46 15.37 20.57 11.74
CA GLN A 46 15.26 20.45 10.29
C GLN A 46 13.83 20.73 9.79
N PRO A 47 13.67 21.47 8.70
CA PRO A 47 12.38 21.70 8.07
C PRO A 47 11.91 20.44 7.33
N GLY A 48 10.60 20.19 7.37
CA GLY A 48 9.96 19.22 6.44
C GLY A 48 9.63 19.91 5.11
N VAL A 49 9.52 19.10 4.03
CA VAL A 49 9.20 19.58 2.67
C VAL A 49 7.88 20.37 2.64
N ASP A 50 6.88 19.94 3.41
CA ASP A 50 5.58 20.65 3.50
C ASP A 50 5.73 22.07 4.07
N LEU A 51 6.51 22.25 5.13
CA LEU A 51 6.80 23.59 5.65
C LEU A 51 7.54 24.44 4.63
N ALA A 52 8.53 23.88 3.94
CA ALA A 52 9.31 24.61 2.93
C ALA A 52 8.41 25.11 1.80
N ARG A 53 7.51 24.28 1.27
CA ARG A 53 6.54 24.66 0.23
C ARG A 53 5.57 25.74 0.68
N ARG A 54 5.08 25.67 1.92
CA ARG A 54 4.20 26.70 2.49
C ARG A 54 4.94 28.03 2.66
N CYS A 55 6.19 27.99 3.13
CA CYS A 55 7.01 29.18 3.22
C CYS A 55 7.30 29.79 1.82
N ASP A 56 7.58 28.96 0.82
CA ASP A 56 7.74 29.41 -0.56
C ASP A 56 6.49 30.11 -1.10
N ALA A 57 5.32 29.54 -0.83
CA ALA A 57 4.05 30.12 -1.27
C ALA A 57 3.77 31.47 -0.60
N VAL A 58 3.97 31.57 0.71
CA VAL A 58 3.72 32.80 1.50
C VAL A 58 4.73 33.90 1.18
N LEU A 59 6.00 33.51 0.97
CA LEU A 59 7.11 34.46 0.74
C LEU A 59 7.36 34.74 -0.74
N GLY A 60 6.60 34.14 -1.65
CA GLY A 60 6.80 34.28 -3.09
C GLY A 60 8.17 33.79 -3.57
N ALA A 61 8.73 32.79 -2.90
CA ALA A 61 10.11 32.38 -3.11
C ALA A 61 10.30 31.39 -4.29
N GLY A 62 9.22 31.02 -4.99
CA GLY A 62 9.29 30.24 -6.23
C GLY A 62 9.95 28.87 -6.10
N GLY A 63 9.79 28.18 -4.96
CA GLY A 63 10.33 26.83 -4.72
C GLY A 63 11.77 26.79 -4.18
N ARG A 64 12.37 27.95 -3.89
CA ARG A 64 13.77 28.01 -3.39
C ARG A 64 13.97 27.32 -2.07
N LEU A 65 13.02 27.46 -1.14
CA LEU A 65 13.09 26.81 0.17
C LEU A 65 12.82 25.30 0.05
N ALA A 66 11.89 24.90 -0.79
CA ALA A 66 11.63 23.49 -1.08
C ALA A 66 12.87 22.81 -1.68
N ALA A 67 13.55 23.47 -2.62
CA ALA A 67 14.78 22.96 -3.23
C ALA A 67 15.94 22.75 -2.23
N LEU A 68 15.96 23.49 -1.11
CA LEU A 68 16.95 23.28 -0.05
C LEU A 68 16.65 22.05 0.83
N VAL A 69 15.41 21.59 0.83
CA VAL A 69 14.97 20.39 1.59
C VAL A 69 14.95 19.14 0.70
N ASP A 70 14.58 19.32 -0.58
CA ASP A 70 14.48 18.25 -1.59
C ASP A 70 15.83 17.91 -2.26
N GLN A 71 16.95 18.44 -1.80
CA GLN A 71 18.23 18.00 -2.36
C GLN A 71 18.47 16.54 -1.98
N PRO A 72 18.36 15.61 -2.94
CA PRO A 72 18.98 14.31 -2.76
C PRO A 72 20.49 14.60 -2.55
N THR A 73 21.11 13.96 -1.58
CA THR A 73 22.57 13.84 -1.50
C THR A 73 23.07 13.64 -2.93
N PRO A 74 24.06 14.41 -3.42
CA PRO A 74 24.50 14.27 -4.79
C PRO A 74 24.79 12.81 -5.07
N ALA A 75 23.89 12.17 -5.82
CA ALA A 75 24.18 10.88 -6.40
C ALA A 75 25.37 11.14 -7.32
N SER A 76 26.50 10.51 -7.04
CA SER A 76 27.58 10.37 -8.00
C SER A 76 26.98 10.00 -9.34
N PRO A 77 27.49 10.51 -10.48
CA PRO A 77 26.93 10.22 -11.79
C PRO A 77 26.80 8.72 -11.95
N PRO A 78 25.79 8.23 -12.70
CA PRO A 78 25.63 6.79 -12.87
C PRO A 78 26.90 6.25 -13.50
N ALA A 79 27.76 5.69 -12.67
CA ALA A 79 28.80 4.79 -13.13
C ALA A 79 28.08 3.65 -13.85
N ALA A 80 28.51 3.39 -15.05
CA ALA A 80 28.05 2.25 -15.84
C ALA A 80 27.84 1.04 -14.93
N VAL A 81 26.68 0.40 -15.06
CA VAL A 81 26.29 -0.78 -14.31
C VAL A 81 27.38 -1.84 -14.53
N ALA A 82 28.39 -1.83 -13.68
CA ALA A 82 29.18 -2.99 -13.42
C ALA A 82 28.30 -3.92 -12.60
N ALA A 83 28.05 -5.10 -13.15
CA ALA A 83 27.35 -6.20 -12.50
C ALA A 83 28.19 -6.73 -11.34
N ASP A 84 28.26 -5.97 -10.24
CA ASP A 84 28.84 -6.41 -8.97
C ASP A 84 27.88 -6.03 -7.82
N GLY A 85 27.19 -7.00 -7.45
CA GLY A 85 26.35 -7.43 -6.39
C GLY A 85 26.45 -6.77 -5.02
N ASP A 86 26.26 -5.48 -4.86
CA ASP A 86 25.94 -4.86 -3.54
C ASP A 86 24.41 -4.72 -3.40
N GLY A 87 23.69 -5.83 -3.64
CA GLY A 87 22.24 -5.92 -3.52
C GLY A 87 21.78 -5.67 -2.09
N GLU A 88 20.72 -4.89 -1.94
CA GLU A 88 19.99 -4.74 -0.68
C GLU A 88 19.40 -6.11 -0.31
N VAL A 89 19.66 -6.60 0.91
CA VAL A 89 19.10 -7.84 1.48
C VAL A 89 18.10 -7.45 2.54
N TRP A 90 16.93 -8.08 2.51
CA TRP A 90 15.95 -7.92 3.58
C TRP A 90 16.14 -9.01 4.62
N VAL A 91 16.45 -8.61 5.85
CA VAL A 91 16.61 -9.50 6.98
C VAL A 91 15.32 -9.54 7.76
N MET A 92 14.77 -10.74 7.95
CA MET A 92 13.62 -10.95 8.81
C MET A 92 14.09 -11.06 10.26
N SER A 93 13.61 -10.18 11.10
CA SER A 93 13.77 -10.25 12.55
C SER A 93 12.50 -10.76 13.19
N MET A 94 12.62 -11.63 14.19
CA MET A 94 11.50 -12.18 14.95
C MET A 94 11.68 -11.84 16.43
N ALA A 95 10.62 -11.35 17.05
CA ALA A 95 10.58 -11.10 18.49
C ALA A 95 10.04 -12.32 19.24
N PRO A 96 10.34 -12.46 20.56
CA PRO A 96 9.83 -13.56 21.39
C PRO A 96 8.31 -13.61 21.52
N ASP A 97 7.61 -12.50 21.27
CA ASP A 97 6.15 -12.42 21.25
C ASP A 97 5.50 -12.95 19.96
N GLY A 98 6.33 -13.44 19.00
CA GLY A 98 5.88 -13.96 17.72
C GLY A 98 5.73 -12.88 16.63
N SER A 99 5.94 -11.62 16.95
CA SER A 99 5.96 -10.56 15.94
C SER A 99 7.21 -10.68 15.06
N SER A 100 7.09 -10.29 13.79
CA SER A 100 8.21 -10.29 12.86
C SER A 100 8.14 -9.07 11.96
N TRP A 101 9.31 -8.54 11.61
CA TRP A 101 9.46 -7.41 10.72
C TRP A 101 10.66 -7.60 9.80
N MET A 102 10.63 -6.94 8.66
CA MET A 102 11.71 -6.97 7.67
C MET A 102 12.48 -5.66 7.68
N VAL A 103 13.81 -5.76 7.75
CA VAL A 103 14.70 -4.60 7.73
C VAL A 103 15.56 -4.67 6.47
N PRO A 104 15.58 -3.64 5.62
CA PRO A 104 16.50 -3.57 4.50
C PRO A 104 17.92 -3.32 5.02
N MET A 105 18.88 -4.12 4.55
CA MET A 105 20.27 -4.04 4.96
C MET A 105 21.21 -4.22 3.76
N PRO A 106 22.28 -3.45 3.62
CA PRO A 106 23.30 -3.73 2.62
C PRO A 106 23.87 -5.14 2.81
N ARG A 107 24.04 -5.89 1.73
CA ARG A 107 24.48 -7.29 1.76
C ARG A 107 25.76 -7.51 2.58
N ARG A 108 26.69 -6.58 2.51
CA ARG A 108 27.94 -6.60 3.32
C ARG A 108 27.68 -6.54 4.83
N GLN A 109 26.65 -5.81 5.28
CA GLN A 109 26.28 -5.74 6.69
C GLN A 109 25.54 -7.01 7.13
N ALA A 110 24.70 -7.59 6.28
CA ALA A 110 24.04 -8.86 6.57
C ALA A 110 25.04 -10.01 6.75
N ILE A 111 26.11 -10.02 5.97
CA ILE A 111 27.23 -10.99 6.10
C ILE A 111 28.01 -10.73 7.39
N ALA A 112 28.31 -9.47 7.71
CA ALA A 112 29.07 -9.10 8.90
C ALA A 112 28.33 -9.40 10.22
N THR A 113 27.01 -9.37 10.23
CA THR A 113 26.17 -9.68 11.39
C THR A 113 25.87 -11.18 11.56
N GLY A 114 26.42 -12.05 10.72
CA GLY A 114 26.20 -13.50 10.79
C GLY A 114 24.80 -13.95 10.37
N ALA A 115 23.96 -13.04 9.88
CA ALA A 115 22.59 -13.34 9.47
C ALA A 115 22.51 -14.26 8.21
N ALA A 116 23.61 -14.45 7.50
CA ALA A 116 23.69 -15.27 6.29
C ALA A 116 23.80 -16.78 6.55
N SER A 117 23.91 -17.23 7.82
CA SER A 117 24.36 -18.60 8.14
C SER A 117 23.29 -19.61 8.46
N LEU A 118 21.99 -19.32 8.42
CA LEU A 118 20.97 -20.22 8.95
C LEU A 118 20.00 -20.86 7.94
N LEU A 119 20.18 -20.70 6.63
CA LEU A 119 19.30 -21.32 5.63
C LEU A 119 20.07 -22.16 4.58
N GLY A 120 21.19 -22.73 4.94
CA GLY A 120 21.87 -23.77 4.18
C GLY A 120 21.27 -25.15 4.43
N LEU A 121 19.98 -25.35 4.24
CA LEU A 121 19.41 -26.67 4.07
C LEU A 121 19.68 -27.13 2.63
N THR A 122 20.82 -27.76 2.43
CA THR A 122 21.09 -28.54 1.21
C THR A 122 20.21 -29.79 1.23
N LEU A 123 19.03 -29.69 0.64
CA LEU A 123 18.28 -30.86 0.22
C LEU A 123 19.06 -31.52 -0.93
N GLY A 124 19.59 -32.71 -0.70
CA GLY A 124 20.29 -33.48 -1.72
C GLY A 124 19.45 -33.65 -2.98
N ALA A 125 20.05 -33.43 -4.13
CA ALA A 125 19.37 -33.52 -5.43
C ALA A 125 18.95 -34.98 -5.69
N PRO A 126 17.66 -35.26 -5.98
CA PRO A 126 17.20 -36.56 -6.41
C PRO A 126 17.62 -36.85 -7.87
N PRO A 127 17.74 -38.13 -8.30
CA PRO A 127 18.14 -38.51 -9.65
C PRO A 127 17.11 -38.08 -10.71
N ALA A 128 17.58 -37.67 -11.89
CA ALA A 128 16.87 -36.91 -12.92
C ALA A 128 15.58 -37.53 -13.52
N ALA A 129 15.33 -38.83 -13.40
CA ALA A 129 14.16 -39.46 -14.01
C ALA A 129 12.90 -39.43 -13.12
N SER A 130 13.03 -39.21 -11.81
CA SER A 130 11.91 -38.97 -10.89
C SER A 130 11.59 -37.47 -10.69
N ALA A 131 12.37 -36.60 -11.30
CA ALA A 131 12.34 -35.17 -11.07
C ALA A 131 11.06 -34.48 -11.62
N SER A 132 10.53 -34.88 -12.78
CA SER A 132 9.37 -34.21 -13.38
C SER A 132 8.09 -34.42 -12.56
N ALA A 133 7.74 -35.65 -12.23
CA ALA A 133 6.56 -35.94 -11.41
C ALA A 133 6.69 -35.38 -9.98
N ALA A 134 7.90 -35.34 -9.43
CA ALA A 134 8.16 -34.72 -8.15
C ALA A 134 7.99 -33.20 -8.19
N HIS A 135 8.37 -32.53 -9.30
CA HIS A 135 8.18 -31.08 -9.48
C HIS A 135 6.71 -30.71 -9.65
N ASP A 136 5.93 -31.49 -10.41
CA ASP A 136 4.50 -31.26 -10.61
C ASP A 136 3.72 -31.36 -9.27
N GLY A 137 4.05 -32.37 -8.45
CA GLY A 137 3.50 -32.51 -7.12
C GLY A 137 3.86 -31.32 -6.20
N THR A 138 5.08 -30.86 -6.28
CA THR A 138 5.56 -29.71 -5.50
C THR A 138 4.89 -28.42 -5.92
N LEU A 139 4.78 -28.14 -7.22
CA LEU A 139 4.08 -26.95 -7.74
C LEU A 139 2.61 -26.94 -7.31
N THR A 140 1.94 -28.09 -7.41
CA THR A 140 0.54 -28.24 -6.96
C THR A 140 0.41 -27.97 -5.46
N ALA A 141 1.33 -28.47 -4.63
CA ALA A 141 1.36 -28.21 -3.20
C ALA A 141 1.53 -26.70 -2.90
N PHE A 142 2.48 -26.02 -3.55
CA PHE A 142 2.68 -24.60 -3.35
C PHE A 142 1.51 -23.74 -3.88
N ARG A 143 0.84 -24.13 -4.96
CA ARG A 143 -0.41 -23.47 -5.41
C ARG A 143 -1.51 -23.60 -4.35
N SER A 144 -1.68 -24.79 -3.76
CA SER A 144 -2.63 -25.01 -2.66
C SER A 144 -2.28 -24.18 -1.42
N LEU A 145 -0.99 -24.19 -1.02
CA LEU A 145 -0.50 -23.36 0.10
C LEU A 145 -0.73 -21.86 -0.15
N PHE A 146 -0.54 -21.39 -1.38
CA PHE A 146 -0.81 -20.00 -1.73
C PHE A 146 -2.28 -19.62 -1.51
N ALA A 147 -3.22 -20.47 -1.93
CA ALA A 147 -4.64 -20.27 -1.69
C ALA A 147 -4.96 -20.23 -0.19
N GLN A 148 -4.38 -21.14 0.61
CA GLN A 148 -4.57 -21.19 2.06
C GLN A 148 -3.99 -19.95 2.76
N VAL A 149 -2.79 -19.50 2.38
CA VAL A 149 -2.16 -18.31 2.95
C VAL A 149 -2.96 -17.04 2.60
N ARG A 150 -3.53 -16.96 1.40
CA ARG A 150 -4.43 -15.87 1.03
C ARG A 150 -5.72 -15.86 1.86
N GLN A 151 -6.25 -17.05 2.14
CA GLN A 151 -7.41 -17.20 3.02
C GLN A 151 -7.07 -16.80 4.47
N LEU A 152 -5.92 -17.26 4.98
CA LEU A 152 -5.40 -16.86 6.29
C LEU A 152 -5.27 -15.33 6.39
N GLY A 153 -4.82 -14.65 5.35
CA GLY A 153 -4.73 -13.19 5.30
C GLY A 153 -6.06 -12.46 5.41
N GLN A 154 -7.21 -13.14 5.26
CA GLN A 154 -8.52 -12.55 5.57
C GLN A 154 -8.84 -12.51 7.07
N THR A 155 -8.13 -13.32 7.87
CA THR A 155 -8.44 -13.57 9.27
C THR A 155 -7.28 -13.25 10.22
N THR A 156 -6.15 -12.78 9.72
CA THR A 156 -4.97 -12.49 10.56
C THR A 156 -4.26 -11.21 10.14
N SER A 157 -3.35 -10.73 11.00
CA SER A 157 -2.51 -9.58 10.73
C SER A 157 -1.44 -9.87 9.66
N PRO A 158 -0.92 -8.83 8.97
CA PRO A 158 0.21 -8.96 8.05
C PRO A 158 1.47 -9.55 8.72
N SER A 159 1.68 -9.31 10.01
CA SER A 159 2.83 -9.83 10.76
C SER A 159 2.86 -11.36 10.83
N VAL A 160 1.70 -12.03 10.74
CA VAL A 160 1.60 -13.49 10.67
C VAL A 160 1.83 -14.00 9.24
N VAL A 161 1.25 -13.31 8.26
CA VAL A 161 1.24 -13.77 6.86
C VAL A 161 2.55 -13.50 6.14
N LEU A 162 3.15 -12.32 6.37
CA LEU A 162 4.32 -11.86 5.64
C LEU A 162 5.54 -12.79 5.78
N PRO A 163 5.88 -13.31 6.97
CA PRO A 163 6.96 -14.30 7.10
C PRO A 163 6.71 -15.57 6.28
N MET A 164 5.48 -16.08 6.27
CA MET A 164 5.13 -17.30 5.55
C MET A 164 5.34 -17.13 4.03
N VAL A 165 4.80 -16.04 3.45
CA VAL A 165 4.96 -15.78 2.02
C VAL A 165 6.40 -15.49 1.64
N THR A 166 7.18 -14.87 2.53
CA THR A 166 8.62 -14.63 2.35
C THR A 166 9.38 -15.95 2.23
N VAL A 167 9.18 -16.86 3.18
CA VAL A 167 9.83 -18.19 3.17
C VAL A 167 9.46 -18.97 1.90
N HIS A 168 8.18 -19.00 1.54
CA HIS A 168 7.73 -19.71 0.34
C HIS A 168 8.31 -19.09 -0.96
N THR A 169 8.36 -17.75 -1.05
CA THR A 169 9.00 -17.07 -2.19
C THR A 169 10.46 -17.46 -2.30
N HIS A 170 11.18 -17.45 -1.19
CA HIS A 170 12.62 -17.78 -1.17
C HIS A 170 12.86 -19.25 -1.53
N THR A 171 12.04 -20.17 -1.00
CA THR A 171 12.11 -21.60 -1.32
C THR A 171 11.89 -21.87 -2.80
N LEU A 172 10.84 -21.30 -3.39
CA LEU A 172 10.54 -21.44 -4.82
C LEU A 172 11.66 -20.91 -5.71
N ARG A 173 12.25 -19.75 -5.37
CA ARG A 173 13.44 -19.21 -6.07
C ARG A 173 14.64 -20.12 -5.96
N GLY A 174 14.91 -20.68 -4.78
CA GLY A 174 15.99 -21.64 -4.55
C GLY A 174 15.83 -22.89 -5.42
N MET A 175 14.61 -23.42 -5.48
CA MET A 175 14.29 -24.58 -6.33
C MET A 175 14.44 -24.25 -7.83
N ALA A 176 14.05 -23.05 -8.25
CA ALA A 176 14.17 -22.61 -9.65
C ALA A 176 15.63 -22.53 -10.12
N ASN A 177 16.58 -22.21 -9.24
CA ASN A 177 18.00 -22.08 -9.60
C ASN A 177 18.63 -23.38 -10.15
N GLY A 178 18.12 -24.56 -9.71
CA GLY A 178 18.61 -25.87 -10.16
C GLY A 178 17.69 -26.57 -11.16
N ALA A 179 16.55 -25.98 -11.50
CA ALA A 179 15.55 -26.62 -12.34
C ALA A 179 15.76 -26.31 -13.84
N PRO A 180 15.49 -27.28 -14.74
CA PRO A 180 15.47 -27.03 -16.17
C PRO A 180 14.22 -26.23 -16.57
N SER A 181 14.29 -25.49 -17.68
CA SER A 181 13.09 -24.97 -18.35
C SER A 181 12.27 -26.16 -18.92
N PRO A 182 10.90 -26.20 -18.81
CA PRO A 182 10.01 -25.11 -18.36
C PRO A 182 9.74 -25.07 -16.84
N VAL A 183 10.19 -26.07 -16.06
CA VAL A 183 9.94 -26.15 -14.61
C VAL A 183 10.44 -24.90 -13.89
N ARG A 184 11.59 -24.37 -14.29
CA ARG A 184 12.14 -23.13 -13.76
C ARG A 184 11.19 -21.95 -13.95
N GLU A 185 10.58 -21.83 -15.11
CA GLU A 185 9.63 -20.75 -15.44
C GLU A 185 8.37 -20.85 -14.57
N GLU A 186 7.82 -22.05 -14.39
CA GLU A 186 6.67 -22.27 -13.52
C GLU A 186 6.97 -21.94 -12.05
N LEU A 187 8.14 -22.35 -11.55
CA LEU A 187 8.57 -22.04 -10.17
C LEU A 187 8.75 -20.53 -9.97
N LEU A 188 9.37 -19.84 -10.94
CA LEU A 188 9.55 -18.38 -10.88
C LEU A 188 8.21 -17.64 -11.00
N GLY A 189 7.31 -18.09 -11.87
CA GLY A 189 5.98 -17.54 -12.01
C GLY A 189 5.18 -17.66 -10.69
N LEU A 190 5.27 -18.81 -10.03
CA LEU A 190 4.63 -19.00 -8.74
C LEU A 190 5.29 -18.14 -7.64
N ALA A 191 6.63 -18.09 -7.60
CA ALA A 191 7.36 -17.22 -6.69
C ALA A 191 6.98 -15.73 -6.86
N ALA A 192 6.77 -15.31 -8.11
CA ALA A 192 6.31 -13.97 -8.43
C ALA A 192 4.92 -13.65 -7.83
N ARG A 193 4.00 -14.63 -7.83
CA ARG A 193 2.67 -14.48 -7.18
C ARG A 193 2.77 -14.34 -5.66
N TYR A 194 3.62 -15.14 -5.02
CA TYR A 194 3.91 -15.02 -3.60
C TYR A 194 4.54 -13.66 -3.27
N SER A 195 5.48 -13.19 -4.09
CA SER A 195 6.13 -11.88 -3.92
C SER A 195 5.15 -10.71 -4.09
N GLU A 196 4.24 -10.78 -5.06
CA GLU A 196 3.17 -9.78 -5.24
C GLU A 196 2.27 -9.71 -4.01
N TYR A 197 1.89 -10.87 -3.48
CA TYR A 197 1.07 -10.95 -2.27
C TYR A 197 1.81 -10.45 -1.03
N ALA A 198 3.12 -10.71 -0.93
CA ALA A 198 3.98 -10.13 0.10
C ALA A 198 3.99 -8.60 0.01
N GLY A 199 4.04 -8.05 -1.20
CA GLY A 199 3.92 -6.60 -1.44
C GLY A 199 2.59 -6.03 -0.93
N TRP A 200 1.49 -6.76 -1.12
CA TRP A 200 0.21 -6.35 -0.55
C TRP A 200 0.20 -6.42 0.97
N MET A 201 0.72 -7.47 1.58
CA MET A 201 0.82 -7.59 3.03
C MET A 201 1.73 -6.52 3.64
N ALA A 202 2.82 -6.16 2.97
CA ALA A 202 3.67 -5.06 3.39
C ALA A 202 2.94 -3.71 3.36
N GLN A 203 2.12 -3.44 2.34
CA GLN A 203 1.25 -2.26 2.29
C GLN A 203 0.21 -2.27 3.41
N GLU A 204 -0.38 -3.43 3.70
CA GLU A 204 -1.33 -3.59 4.82
C GLU A 204 -0.67 -3.41 6.19
N SER A 205 0.64 -3.66 6.34
CA SER A 205 1.41 -3.33 7.55
C SER A 205 1.79 -1.84 7.64
N GLY A 206 1.66 -1.08 6.54
CA GLY A 206 2.00 0.33 6.45
C GLY A 206 3.41 0.60 5.96
N ASP A 207 4.13 -0.41 5.46
CA ASP A 207 5.46 -0.27 4.90
C ASP A 207 5.40 -0.18 3.36
N ASP A 208 5.16 1.03 2.85
CA ASP A 208 5.15 1.30 1.41
C ASP A 208 6.50 0.99 0.73
N ARG A 209 7.63 1.12 1.46
CA ARG A 209 8.97 0.81 0.92
C ARG A 209 9.11 -0.69 0.69
N ALA A 210 8.76 -1.50 1.68
CA ALA A 210 8.74 -2.95 1.54
C ALA A 210 7.73 -3.39 0.46
N ALA A 211 6.55 -2.78 0.40
CA ALA A 211 5.55 -3.06 -0.64
C ALA A 211 6.12 -2.88 -2.05
N MET A 212 6.84 -1.78 -2.29
CA MET A 212 7.47 -1.51 -3.58
C MET A 212 8.67 -2.42 -3.87
N TRP A 213 9.45 -2.79 -2.87
CA TRP A 213 10.53 -3.74 -3.01
C TRP A 213 10.01 -5.12 -3.43
N TRP A 214 8.99 -5.63 -2.74
CA TRP A 214 8.33 -6.90 -3.08
C TRP A 214 7.71 -6.87 -4.47
N THR A 215 7.11 -5.75 -4.86
CA THR A 215 6.53 -5.56 -6.19
C THR A 215 7.59 -5.62 -7.28
N ARG A 216 8.76 -4.98 -7.10
CA ARG A 216 9.89 -5.09 -8.05
C ARG A 216 10.38 -6.53 -8.19
N ASN A 217 10.57 -7.24 -7.05
CA ASN A 217 10.96 -8.66 -7.09
C ASN A 217 9.94 -9.53 -7.82
N ALA A 218 8.64 -9.25 -7.67
CA ALA A 218 7.59 -9.95 -8.40
C ALA A 218 7.73 -9.72 -9.92
N VAL A 219 7.97 -8.47 -10.34
CA VAL A 219 8.17 -8.12 -11.75
C VAL A 219 9.41 -8.82 -12.33
N GLU A 220 10.54 -8.83 -11.62
CA GLU A 220 11.77 -9.49 -12.08
C GLU A 220 11.58 -11.00 -12.22
N MET A 221 10.96 -11.66 -11.26
CA MET A 221 10.67 -13.08 -11.33
C MET A 221 9.63 -13.40 -12.41
N GLY A 222 8.59 -12.57 -12.55
CA GLY A 222 7.60 -12.70 -13.61
C GLY A 222 8.22 -12.59 -14.99
N ALA A 223 9.07 -11.60 -15.22
CA ALA A 223 9.79 -11.43 -16.49
C ALA A 223 10.67 -12.65 -16.81
N ALA A 224 11.36 -13.21 -15.82
CA ALA A 224 12.15 -14.42 -15.96
C ALA A 224 11.31 -15.69 -16.22
N ALA A 225 10.01 -15.65 -15.88
CA ALA A 225 9.01 -16.68 -16.16
C ALA A 225 8.21 -16.42 -17.46
N GLY A 226 8.52 -15.37 -18.21
CA GLY A 226 7.77 -14.98 -19.40
C GLY A 226 6.44 -14.27 -19.11
N ASP A 227 6.15 -13.91 -17.85
CA ASP A 227 4.96 -13.14 -17.47
C ASP A 227 5.22 -11.63 -17.61
N THR A 228 4.66 -11.04 -18.65
CA THR A 228 4.79 -9.61 -18.94
C THR A 228 3.74 -8.75 -18.19
N GLU A 229 2.70 -9.35 -17.65
CA GLU A 229 1.60 -8.61 -17.01
C GLU A 229 1.97 -8.06 -15.64
N LEU A 230 2.91 -8.69 -14.93
CA LEU A 230 3.36 -8.22 -13.61
C LEU A 230 3.96 -6.82 -13.66
N ALA A 231 4.67 -6.47 -14.72
CA ALA A 231 5.20 -5.11 -14.91
C ALA A 231 4.05 -4.10 -14.97
N THR A 232 3.02 -4.37 -15.77
CA THR A 232 1.82 -3.54 -15.87
C THR A 232 1.05 -3.50 -14.55
N TYR A 233 0.89 -4.64 -13.88
CA TYR A 233 0.20 -4.71 -12.59
C TYR A 233 0.94 -3.93 -11.49
N SER A 234 2.25 -3.78 -11.58
CA SER A 234 3.01 -2.95 -10.63
C SER A 234 2.56 -1.49 -10.64
N LEU A 235 2.13 -0.95 -11.77
CA LEU A 235 1.56 0.39 -11.89
C LEU A 235 0.22 0.49 -11.12
N ILE A 236 -0.59 -0.57 -11.14
CA ILE A 236 -1.85 -0.65 -10.37
C ILE A 236 -1.56 -0.63 -8.86
N ARG A 237 -0.47 -1.28 -8.42
CA ARG A 237 -0.01 -1.24 -7.02
C ARG A 237 0.43 0.17 -6.63
N GLN A 238 1.22 0.82 -7.49
CA GLN A 238 1.65 2.20 -7.28
C GLN A 238 0.45 3.15 -7.22
N ALA A 239 -0.52 3.01 -8.13
CA ALA A 239 -1.76 3.78 -8.13
C ALA A 239 -2.57 3.59 -6.83
N LEU A 240 -2.55 2.40 -6.23
CA LEU A 240 -3.20 2.18 -4.94
C LEU A 240 -2.48 2.91 -3.80
N ILE A 241 -1.16 2.98 -3.82
CA ILE A 241 -0.38 3.71 -2.82
C ILE A 241 -0.65 5.22 -2.95
N THR A 242 -0.65 5.77 -4.18
CA THR A 242 -0.95 7.20 -4.41
C THR A 242 -2.39 7.54 -4.03
N LEU A 243 -3.34 6.64 -4.29
CA LEU A 243 -4.74 6.80 -3.87
C LEU A 243 -4.87 6.97 -2.34
N TYR A 244 -4.18 6.14 -1.56
CA TYR A 244 -4.18 6.27 -0.09
C TYR A 244 -3.43 7.52 0.43
N ARG A 245 -2.60 8.15 -0.42
CA ARG A 245 -1.93 9.42 -0.13
C ARG A 245 -2.76 10.65 -0.57
N ASP A 246 -3.99 10.43 -1.01
CA ASP A 246 -4.88 11.47 -1.55
C ASP A 246 -4.29 12.18 -2.80
N ASP A 247 -3.42 11.49 -3.57
CA ASP A 247 -2.84 12.00 -4.82
C ASP A 247 -3.65 11.49 -6.02
N ALA A 248 -4.68 12.24 -6.37
CA ALA A 248 -5.59 11.91 -7.45
C ALA A 248 -4.89 11.87 -8.82
N ALA A 249 -4.03 12.85 -9.10
CA ALA A 249 -3.36 13.01 -10.39
C ALA A 249 -2.44 11.81 -10.67
N SER A 250 -1.52 11.50 -9.75
CA SER A 250 -0.63 10.34 -9.91
C SER A 250 -1.40 9.02 -9.96
N THR A 251 -2.54 8.91 -9.25
CA THR A 251 -3.38 7.70 -9.30
C THR A 251 -3.97 7.49 -10.70
N VAL A 252 -4.49 8.56 -11.33
CA VAL A 252 -5.03 8.51 -12.70
C VAL A 252 -3.91 8.20 -13.70
N ASP A 253 -2.78 8.92 -13.63
CA ASP A 253 -1.67 8.76 -14.57
C ASP A 253 -1.11 7.33 -14.57
N LEU A 254 -0.87 6.76 -13.40
CA LEU A 254 -0.38 5.38 -13.27
C LEU A 254 -1.39 4.36 -13.79
N ALA A 255 -2.68 4.57 -13.51
CA ALA A 255 -3.74 3.69 -13.99
C ALA A 255 -3.91 3.76 -15.51
N GLN A 256 -3.79 4.93 -16.13
CA GLN A 256 -3.81 5.10 -17.58
C GLN A 256 -2.59 4.49 -18.25
N GLN A 257 -1.40 4.65 -17.67
CA GLN A 257 -0.19 3.97 -18.15
C GLN A 257 -0.37 2.45 -18.15
N ALA A 258 -0.96 1.89 -17.09
CA ALA A 258 -1.24 0.45 -17.02
C ALA A 258 -2.22 -0.01 -18.11
N GLN A 259 -3.25 0.77 -18.44
CA GLN A 259 -4.21 0.45 -19.49
C GLN A 259 -3.60 0.54 -20.90
N ALA A 260 -2.66 1.47 -21.11
CA ALA A 260 -2.00 1.69 -22.39
C ALA A 260 -0.87 0.69 -22.68
N ALA A 261 -0.45 -0.11 -21.70
CA ALA A 261 0.65 -1.06 -21.87
C ALA A 261 0.28 -2.16 -22.89
N PRO A 262 1.13 -2.42 -23.90
CA PRO A 262 0.83 -3.41 -24.92
C PRO A 262 0.75 -4.83 -24.37
N GLY A 263 -0.15 -5.64 -24.90
CA GLY A 263 -0.31 -7.05 -24.52
C GLY A 263 -0.95 -7.27 -23.16
N THR A 264 -1.47 -6.22 -22.52
CA THR A 264 -2.15 -6.32 -21.22
C THR A 264 -3.50 -7.03 -21.36
N SER A 265 -3.77 -8.02 -20.50
CA SER A 265 -5.03 -8.75 -20.51
C SER A 265 -6.21 -7.86 -20.11
N PRO A 266 -7.44 -8.22 -20.56
CA PRO A 266 -8.65 -7.50 -20.16
C PRO A 266 -8.81 -7.39 -18.65
N ARG A 267 -8.36 -8.39 -17.90
CA ARG A 267 -8.40 -8.37 -16.42
C ARG A 267 -7.53 -7.27 -15.84
N VAL A 268 -6.27 -7.21 -16.23
CA VAL A 268 -5.33 -6.20 -15.71
C VAL A 268 -5.76 -4.80 -16.17
N GLN A 269 -6.24 -4.65 -17.40
CA GLN A 269 -6.83 -3.40 -17.89
C GLN A 269 -8.06 -2.97 -17.07
N GLY A 270 -8.95 -3.91 -16.73
CA GLY A 270 -10.12 -3.66 -15.90
C GLY A 270 -9.75 -3.24 -14.48
N LEU A 271 -8.76 -3.90 -13.86
CA LEU A 271 -8.24 -3.52 -12.56
C LEU A 271 -7.60 -2.12 -12.58
N ALA A 272 -6.90 -1.77 -13.66
CA ALA A 272 -6.34 -0.44 -13.85
C ALA A 272 -7.45 0.62 -14.01
N ALA A 273 -8.50 0.32 -14.79
CA ALA A 273 -9.66 1.20 -14.94
C ALA A 273 -10.39 1.46 -13.61
N LEU A 274 -10.43 0.47 -12.70
CA LEU A 274 -10.94 0.69 -11.33
C LEU A 274 -10.07 1.69 -10.55
N ARG A 275 -8.75 1.66 -10.69
CA ARG A 275 -7.86 2.65 -10.05
C ARG A 275 -8.04 4.04 -10.65
N GLU A 276 -8.17 4.13 -11.99
CA GLU A 276 -8.48 5.38 -12.68
C GLU A 276 -9.80 5.99 -12.18
N ALA A 277 -10.85 5.18 -12.05
CA ALA A 277 -12.14 5.62 -11.50
C ALA A 277 -11.99 6.21 -10.10
N GLN A 278 -11.23 5.54 -9.22
CA GLN A 278 -10.98 6.03 -7.86
C GLN A 278 -10.17 7.34 -7.86
N GLY A 279 -9.19 7.49 -8.74
CA GLY A 279 -8.43 8.73 -8.90
C GLY A 279 -9.34 9.89 -9.35
N HIS A 280 -10.21 9.66 -10.34
CA HIS A 280 -11.18 10.66 -10.78
C HIS A 280 -12.21 11.00 -9.70
N ALA A 281 -12.69 10.01 -8.94
CA ALA A 281 -13.59 10.25 -7.80
C ALA A 281 -12.92 11.13 -6.74
N LEU A 282 -11.66 10.88 -6.43
CA LEU A 282 -10.86 11.69 -5.49
C LEU A 282 -10.66 13.13 -6.01
N ALA A 283 -10.59 13.32 -7.34
CA ALA A 283 -10.56 14.63 -8.00
C ALA A 283 -11.95 15.28 -8.14
N CYS A 284 -13.02 14.65 -7.64
CA CYS A 284 -14.40 15.09 -7.81
C CYS A 284 -14.88 15.16 -9.29
N ASP A 285 -14.24 14.41 -10.19
CA ASP A 285 -14.62 14.30 -11.61
C ASP A 285 -15.58 13.11 -11.80
N TYR A 286 -16.87 13.41 -11.69
CA TYR A 286 -17.93 12.40 -11.80
C TYR A 286 -17.94 11.70 -13.17
N ASP A 287 -17.86 12.48 -14.26
CA ASP A 287 -18.02 11.96 -15.60
C ASP A 287 -16.87 11.04 -16.00
N SER A 288 -15.63 11.41 -15.68
CA SER A 288 -14.46 10.57 -15.94
C SER A 288 -14.46 9.33 -15.07
N CYS A 289 -14.86 9.46 -13.79
CA CYS A 289 -15.04 8.33 -12.88
C CYS A 289 -16.05 7.32 -13.45
N ARG A 290 -17.21 7.79 -13.90
CA ARG A 290 -18.26 6.93 -14.46
C ARG A 290 -17.78 6.20 -15.70
N ARG A 291 -17.16 6.91 -16.65
CA ARG A 291 -16.59 6.29 -17.86
C ARG A 291 -15.54 5.21 -17.52
N ALA A 292 -14.71 5.44 -16.50
CA ALA A 292 -13.70 4.47 -16.09
C ALA A 292 -14.34 3.22 -15.44
N LEU A 293 -15.40 3.37 -14.62
CA LEU A 293 -16.16 2.25 -14.05
C LEU A 293 -16.87 1.43 -15.13
N ASP A 294 -17.49 2.09 -16.13
CA ASP A 294 -18.16 1.40 -17.24
C ASP A 294 -17.15 0.60 -18.08
N ARG A 295 -15.94 1.15 -18.34
CA ARG A 295 -14.85 0.41 -19.00
C ARG A 295 -14.39 -0.77 -18.15
N ALA A 296 -14.23 -0.58 -16.84
CA ALA A 296 -13.81 -1.65 -15.92
C ALA A 296 -14.80 -2.81 -15.94
N ALA A 297 -16.11 -2.53 -15.88
CA ALA A 297 -17.15 -3.55 -15.92
C ALA A 297 -17.05 -4.40 -17.20
N VAL A 298 -16.96 -3.76 -18.37
CA VAL A 298 -16.82 -4.46 -19.66
C VAL A 298 -15.55 -5.31 -19.73
N LEU A 299 -14.42 -4.79 -19.23
CA LEU A 299 -13.14 -5.49 -19.28
C LEU A 299 -13.10 -6.67 -18.30
N LEU A 300 -13.64 -6.52 -17.11
CA LEU A 300 -13.71 -7.59 -16.10
C LEU A 300 -14.68 -8.69 -16.51
N ASP A 301 -15.81 -8.35 -17.14
CA ASP A 301 -16.74 -9.32 -17.71
C ASP A 301 -16.09 -10.15 -18.84
N ARG A 302 -15.34 -9.50 -19.75
CA ARG A 302 -14.55 -10.18 -20.79
C ARG A 302 -13.47 -11.10 -20.24
N ALA A 303 -12.91 -10.77 -19.08
CA ALA A 303 -11.90 -11.59 -18.43
C ALA A 303 -12.47 -12.92 -17.91
N GLY A 304 -13.79 -13.00 -17.68
CA GLY A 304 -14.48 -14.17 -17.18
C GLY A 304 -14.04 -14.58 -15.77
N THR A 305 -14.40 -15.81 -15.39
CA THR A 305 -13.92 -16.42 -14.14
C THR A 305 -12.45 -16.79 -14.27
N THR A 306 -11.63 -16.26 -13.37
CA THR A 306 -10.20 -16.55 -13.32
C THR A 306 -9.91 -17.56 -12.21
N ASP A 307 -8.84 -18.35 -12.39
CA ASP A 307 -8.32 -19.19 -11.32
C ASP A 307 -7.85 -18.33 -10.14
N GLY A 308 -7.70 -18.92 -8.97
CA GLY A 308 -7.26 -18.21 -7.76
C GLY A 308 -5.84 -17.64 -7.85
N MET A 309 -5.11 -17.97 -8.91
CA MET A 309 -3.74 -17.51 -9.19
C MET A 309 -3.71 -16.21 -10.01
N ALA A 310 -4.81 -15.82 -10.63
CA ALA A 310 -4.87 -14.61 -11.44
C ALA A 310 -4.56 -13.34 -10.63
N MET A 311 -3.90 -12.38 -11.27
CA MET A 311 -3.56 -11.10 -10.65
C MET A 311 -4.79 -10.38 -10.11
N GLY A 312 -4.69 -9.88 -8.88
CA GLY A 312 -5.79 -9.18 -8.22
C GLY A 312 -7.05 -10.03 -8.02
N SER A 313 -6.94 -11.37 -8.10
CA SER A 313 -8.08 -12.25 -7.80
C SER A 313 -8.52 -12.05 -6.35
N ALA A 314 -9.84 -11.98 -6.14
CA ALA A 314 -10.40 -11.85 -4.81
C ALA A 314 -10.09 -13.10 -3.96
N SER A 315 -9.74 -12.89 -2.69
CA SER A 315 -9.62 -13.99 -1.72
C SER A 315 -10.98 -14.40 -1.13
N VAL A 316 -12.03 -13.65 -1.47
CA VAL A 316 -13.41 -13.83 -0.98
C VAL A 316 -14.33 -13.88 -2.18
N SER A 317 -15.13 -14.94 -2.27
CA SER A 317 -16.18 -15.08 -3.27
C SER A 317 -17.46 -14.40 -2.77
N GLY A 318 -18.26 -13.89 -3.70
CA GLY A 318 -19.57 -13.32 -3.42
C GLY A 318 -19.73 -11.87 -3.87
N PRO A 319 -19.01 -10.90 -3.28
CA PRO A 319 -19.15 -9.51 -3.69
C PRO A 319 -18.52 -9.23 -5.06
N ASP A 320 -19.18 -8.36 -5.83
CA ASP A 320 -18.62 -7.86 -7.08
C ASP A 320 -17.61 -6.72 -6.83
N LEU A 321 -16.39 -6.89 -7.34
CA LEU A 321 -15.31 -5.93 -7.14
C LEU A 321 -15.64 -4.57 -7.77
N ASN A 322 -16.26 -4.55 -8.96
CA ASN A 322 -16.62 -3.30 -9.63
C ASN A 322 -17.64 -2.51 -8.80
N SER A 323 -18.66 -3.17 -8.28
CA SER A 323 -19.68 -2.56 -7.42
C SER A 323 -19.11 -2.06 -6.07
N LEU A 324 -18.14 -2.78 -5.49
CA LEU A 324 -17.44 -2.31 -4.28
C LEU A 324 -16.61 -1.04 -4.54
N VAL A 325 -15.96 -0.97 -5.70
CA VAL A 325 -15.18 0.21 -6.10
C VAL A 325 -16.12 1.35 -6.49
N GLU A 326 -17.24 1.09 -7.16
CA GLU A 326 -18.26 2.10 -7.42
C GLU A 326 -18.80 2.71 -6.12
N ALA A 327 -19.13 1.87 -5.13
CA ALA A 327 -19.56 2.36 -3.81
C ALA A 327 -18.50 3.26 -3.16
N TRP A 328 -17.21 2.90 -3.28
CA TRP A 328 -16.11 3.74 -2.82
C TRP A 328 -16.09 5.09 -3.55
N CYS A 329 -16.14 5.09 -4.89
CA CYS A 329 -16.14 6.30 -5.71
C CYS A 329 -17.32 7.22 -5.39
N LEU A 330 -18.53 6.67 -5.19
CA LEU A 330 -19.70 7.44 -4.80
C LEU A 330 -19.49 8.23 -3.51
N HIS A 331 -18.80 7.64 -2.51
CA HIS A 331 -18.46 8.36 -1.29
C HIS A 331 -17.51 9.55 -1.56
N ASP A 332 -16.43 9.31 -2.30
CA ASP A 332 -15.43 10.33 -2.60
C ASP A 332 -16.01 11.46 -3.49
N LEU A 333 -17.03 11.16 -4.30
CA LEU A 333 -17.82 12.12 -5.09
C LEU A 333 -18.92 12.84 -4.27
N GLY A 334 -19.02 12.62 -2.95
CA GLY A 334 -20.03 13.24 -2.09
C GLY A 334 -21.42 12.62 -2.14
N ARG A 335 -21.64 11.53 -2.92
CA ARG A 335 -22.92 10.81 -3.01
C ARG A 335 -23.05 9.77 -1.89
N SER A 336 -22.93 10.22 -0.65
CA SER A 336 -22.72 9.37 0.52
C SER A 336 -23.87 8.40 0.79
N ARG A 337 -25.14 8.79 0.53
CA ARG A 337 -26.28 7.89 0.75
C ARG A 337 -26.27 6.73 -0.25
N GLU A 338 -26.05 7.02 -1.52
CA GLU A 338 -25.96 6.00 -2.55
C GLU A 338 -24.77 5.05 -2.33
N SER A 339 -23.66 5.59 -1.87
CA SER A 339 -22.48 4.80 -1.44
C SER A 339 -22.84 3.82 -0.33
N ALA A 340 -23.53 4.30 0.72
CA ALA A 340 -23.95 3.48 1.85
C ALA A 340 -24.83 2.31 1.40
N ASP A 341 -25.85 2.60 0.59
CA ASP A 341 -26.79 1.60 0.05
C ASP A 341 -26.07 0.58 -0.86
N ALA A 342 -25.07 1.02 -1.64
CA ALA A 342 -24.27 0.13 -2.48
C ALA A 342 -23.37 -0.79 -1.64
N PHE A 343 -22.71 -0.26 -0.60
CA PHE A 343 -21.94 -1.09 0.32
C PHE A 343 -22.81 -2.10 1.07
N ASP A 344 -24.02 -1.73 1.47
CA ASP A 344 -24.97 -2.64 2.14
C ASP A 344 -25.23 -3.87 1.31
N ARG A 345 -25.55 -3.68 0.03
CA ARG A 345 -25.80 -4.77 -0.90
C ARG A 345 -24.61 -5.70 -1.06
N GLN A 346 -23.40 -5.15 -1.21
CA GLN A 346 -22.20 -5.94 -1.48
C GLN A 346 -21.67 -6.64 -0.22
N LEU A 347 -21.68 -5.96 0.92
CA LEU A 347 -21.19 -6.55 2.17
C LEU A 347 -22.11 -7.63 2.73
N ALA A 348 -23.38 -7.64 2.36
CA ALA A 348 -24.31 -8.74 2.68
C ALA A 348 -23.88 -10.08 2.02
N LEU A 349 -23.11 -10.04 0.93
CA LEU A 349 -22.61 -11.22 0.21
C LEU A 349 -21.25 -11.72 0.77
N VAL A 350 -20.61 -10.96 1.67
CA VAL A 350 -19.31 -11.29 2.22
C VAL A 350 -19.46 -12.29 3.37
N PRO A 351 -18.73 -13.43 3.37
CA PRO A 351 -18.72 -14.36 4.49
C PRO A 351 -18.29 -13.68 5.80
N GLY A 352 -18.93 -14.01 6.91
CA GLY A 352 -18.63 -13.39 8.22
C GLY A 352 -17.18 -13.57 8.69
N SER A 353 -16.51 -14.63 8.22
CA SER A 353 -15.09 -14.90 8.51
C SER A 353 -14.10 -14.02 7.73
N ALA A 354 -14.55 -13.26 6.73
CA ALA A 354 -13.68 -12.43 5.89
C ALA A 354 -13.39 -11.08 6.57
N HIS A 355 -12.76 -11.11 7.75
CA HIS A 355 -12.53 -9.94 8.59
C HIS A 355 -11.82 -8.80 7.86
N ARG A 356 -10.81 -9.09 7.01
CA ARG A 356 -10.12 -8.03 6.25
C ARG A 356 -11.03 -7.31 5.27
N THR A 357 -11.91 -8.05 4.60
CA THR A 357 -12.91 -7.46 3.68
C THR A 357 -13.93 -6.63 4.45
N HIS A 358 -14.45 -7.15 5.58
CA HIS A 358 -15.36 -6.42 6.45
C HIS A 358 -14.72 -5.17 7.07
N ALA A 359 -13.46 -5.24 7.51
CA ALA A 359 -12.75 -4.09 8.06
C ALA A 359 -12.57 -3.00 6.99
N ARG A 360 -12.06 -3.37 5.80
CA ARG A 360 -11.74 -2.42 4.72
C ARG A 360 -12.97 -1.72 4.17
N PHE A 361 -13.94 -2.49 3.69
CA PHE A 361 -15.14 -1.92 3.08
C PHE A 361 -16.19 -1.50 4.10
N GLY A 362 -16.20 -2.12 5.28
CA GLY A 362 -17.04 -1.69 6.41
C GLY A 362 -16.65 -0.31 6.94
N ALA A 363 -15.35 0.01 7.01
CA ALA A 363 -14.90 1.36 7.38
C ALA A 363 -15.41 2.41 6.37
N ARG A 364 -15.37 2.10 5.09
CA ARG A 364 -15.90 2.96 4.02
C ARG A 364 -17.42 3.09 4.07
N ARG A 365 -18.12 1.99 4.37
CA ARG A 365 -19.56 2.01 4.62
C ARG A 365 -19.92 2.91 5.79
N ALA A 366 -19.23 2.78 6.93
CA ALA A 366 -19.44 3.64 8.10
C ALA A 366 -19.16 5.13 7.78
N LEU A 367 -18.10 5.40 6.99
CA LEU A 367 -17.80 6.76 6.49
C LEU A 367 -18.95 7.31 5.64
N ALA A 368 -19.52 6.50 4.74
CA ALA A 368 -20.63 6.90 3.90
C ALA A 368 -21.88 7.25 4.72
N TYR A 369 -22.24 6.44 5.73
CA TYR A 369 -23.34 6.73 6.64
C TYR A 369 -23.09 7.99 7.47
N ALA A 370 -21.89 8.15 8.03
CA ALA A 370 -21.53 9.34 8.79
C ALA A 370 -21.62 10.62 7.93
N ALA A 371 -21.12 10.56 6.70
CA ALA A 371 -21.20 11.68 5.75
C ALA A 371 -22.62 11.96 5.25
N ALA A 372 -23.50 10.95 5.23
CA ALA A 372 -24.94 11.10 4.96
C ALA A 372 -25.75 11.65 6.15
N GLY A 373 -25.12 11.85 7.32
CA GLY A 373 -25.76 12.38 8.53
C GLY A 373 -26.40 11.30 9.41
N ASP A 374 -26.29 10.03 9.07
CA ASP A 374 -26.82 8.91 9.87
C ASP A 374 -25.75 8.45 10.88
N ILE A 375 -25.54 9.29 11.90
CA ILE A 375 -24.45 9.14 12.86
C ILE A 375 -24.65 7.93 13.79
N ASP A 376 -25.90 7.66 14.19
CA ASP A 376 -26.21 6.51 15.06
C ASP A 376 -25.86 5.20 14.34
N HIS A 377 -26.31 5.04 13.11
CA HIS A 377 -26.00 3.85 12.31
C HIS A 377 -24.50 3.74 12.00
N ALA A 378 -23.84 4.85 11.63
CA ALA A 378 -22.39 4.89 11.43
C ALA A 378 -21.63 4.45 12.70
N SER A 379 -22.08 4.83 13.89
CA SER A 379 -21.46 4.42 15.15
C SER A 379 -21.60 2.91 15.42
N VAL A 380 -22.77 2.35 15.17
CA VAL A 380 -23.02 0.89 15.26
C VAL A 380 -22.12 0.13 14.27
N LEU A 381 -22.02 0.60 13.03
CA LEU A 381 -21.14 0.00 12.01
C LEU A 381 -19.67 0.13 12.42
N THR A 382 -19.28 1.25 12.99
CA THR A 382 -17.90 1.45 13.47
C THR A 382 -17.51 0.42 14.52
N ALA A 383 -18.40 0.08 15.46
CA ALA A 383 -18.13 -0.96 16.45
C ALA A 383 -17.85 -2.31 15.79
N LYS A 384 -18.65 -2.71 14.78
CA LYS A 384 -18.44 -3.95 14.01
C LYS A 384 -17.14 -3.93 13.20
N VAL A 385 -16.78 -2.77 12.64
CA VAL A 385 -15.50 -2.61 11.92
C VAL A 385 -14.33 -2.78 12.85
N LEU A 386 -14.41 -2.24 14.07
CA LEU A 386 -13.35 -2.37 15.07
C LEU A 386 -13.14 -3.84 15.48
N ASP A 387 -14.21 -4.64 15.62
CA ASP A 387 -14.08 -6.08 15.89
C ASP A 387 -13.25 -6.80 14.80
N SER A 388 -13.47 -6.45 13.54
CA SER A 388 -12.72 -7.02 12.42
C SER A 388 -11.32 -6.41 12.29
N ALA A 389 -11.15 -5.12 12.56
CA ALA A 389 -9.88 -4.41 12.48
C ALA A 389 -8.87 -4.90 13.53
N ASP A 390 -9.33 -5.24 14.72
CA ASP A 390 -8.51 -5.81 15.80
C ASP A 390 -7.89 -7.16 15.39
N VAL A 391 -8.60 -7.92 14.55
CA VAL A 391 -8.12 -9.23 14.03
C VAL A 391 -7.07 -9.06 12.94
N VAL A 392 -7.25 -8.09 12.01
CA VAL A 392 -6.44 -8.01 10.79
C VAL A 392 -5.31 -6.98 10.84
N ASP A 393 -5.33 -6.07 11.79
CA ASP A 393 -4.30 -5.04 12.03
C ASP A 393 -3.81 -4.37 10.74
N SER A 394 -4.72 -3.72 10.02
CA SER A 394 -4.44 -3.15 8.69
C SER A 394 -4.19 -1.64 8.74
N ALA A 395 -3.06 -1.19 8.19
CA ALA A 395 -2.71 0.22 8.09
C ALA A 395 -3.66 0.98 7.15
N THR A 396 -4.13 0.35 6.07
CA THR A 396 -5.09 0.97 5.16
C THR A 396 -6.45 1.16 5.83
N VAL A 397 -6.91 0.19 6.60
CA VAL A 397 -8.12 0.32 7.43
C VAL A 397 -7.96 1.44 8.47
N ARG A 398 -6.80 1.53 9.13
CA ARG A 398 -6.54 2.62 10.10
C ARG A 398 -6.63 4.00 9.46
N GLN A 399 -6.25 4.17 8.18
CA GLN A 399 -6.43 5.46 7.49
C GLN A 399 -7.91 5.82 7.33
N ASP A 400 -8.75 4.87 6.94
CA ASP A 400 -10.19 5.10 6.84
C ASP A 400 -10.84 5.33 8.22
N LEU A 401 -10.41 4.61 9.25
CA LEU A 401 -10.84 4.86 10.64
C LEU A 401 -10.42 6.26 11.14
N LYS A 402 -9.26 6.80 10.73
CA LYS A 402 -8.87 8.19 11.03
C LYS A 402 -9.80 9.21 10.38
N ARG A 403 -10.26 8.95 9.14
CA ARG A 403 -11.25 9.80 8.46
C ARG A 403 -12.60 9.73 9.21
N LEU A 404 -13.03 8.54 9.57
CA LEU A 404 -14.26 8.29 10.31
C LEU A 404 -14.24 8.95 11.69
N ALA A 405 -13.12 8.83 12.43
CA ALA A 405 -12.95 9.49 13.73
C ALA A 405 -13.08 11.02 13.65
N ARG A 406 -12.62 11.64 12.54
CA ARG A 406 -12.78 13.08 12.31
C ARG A 406 -14.26 13.48 12.11
N LEU A 407 -15.02 12.66 11.38
CA LEU A 407 -16.46 12.91 11.16
C LEU A 407 -17.24 12.71 12.46
N LEU A 408 -17.12 11.56 13.10
CA LEU A 408 -17.82 11.27 14.37
C LEU A 408 -17.39 12.23 15.50
N GLY A 409 -16.14 12.70 15.47
CA GLY A 409 -15.64 13.67 16.44
C GLY A 409 -16.35 15.03 16.43
N ARG A 410 -17.13 15.37 15.38
CA ARG A 410 -17.98 16.58 15.32
C ARG A 410 -19.30 16.39 16.08
N GLU A 411 -19.70 15.14 16.30
CA GLU A 411 -20.99 14.73 16.86
C GLU A 411 -20.81 14.06 18.25
N ARG A 412 -19.82 14.52 19.04
CA ARG A 412 -19.44 13.90 20.34
C ARG A 412 -20.54 13.88 21.39
N ASP A 413 -21.55 14.74 21.24
CA ASP A 413 -22.68 14.85 22.18
C ASP A 413 -23.70 13.73 21.94
N GLN A 414 -23.65 13.03 20.81
CA GLN A 414 -24.53 11.89 20.55
C GLN A 414 -24.12 10.64 21.37
N ALA A 415 -25.10 9.95 21.95
CA ALA A 415 -24.85 8.79 22.82
C ALA A 415 -24.08 7.68 22.11
N ALA A 416 -24.46 7.36 20.87
CA ALA A 416 -23.81 6.32 20.07
C ALA A 416 -22.34 6.63 19.77
N VAL A 417 -22.00 7.90 19.55
CA VAL A 417 -20.60 8.33 19.36
C VAL A 417 -19.81 8.19 20.64
N ARG A 418 -20.37 8.60 21.79
CA ARG A 418 -19.70 8.45 23.09
C ARG A 418 -19.37 7.00 23.42
N GLU A 419 -20.23 6.07 23.03
CA GLU A 419 -20.02 4.63 23.26
C GLU A 419 -18.85 4.08 22.42
N VAL A 420 -18.77 4.41 21.13
CA VAL A 420 -17.77 3.85 20.21
C VAL A 420 -16.43 4.61 20.26
N HIS A 421 -16.42 5.88 20.64
CA HIS A 421 -15.26 6.76 20.59
C HIS A 421 -14.03 6.26 21.38
N PRO A 422 -14.14 5.68 22.58
CA PRO A 422 -12.99 5.15 23.32
C PRO A 422 -12.28 4.02 22.55
N ARG A 423 -13.05 3.06 22.00
CA ARG A 423 -12.52 1.95 21.20
C ARG A 423 -11.86 2.47 19.91
N LEU A 424 -12.53 3.39 19.20
CA LEU A 424 -12.00 3.99 17.98
C LEU A 424 -10.69 4.72 18.26
N THR A 425 -10.60 5.46 19.35
CA THR A 425 -9.38 6.16 19.76
C THR A 425 -8.26 5.18 20.13
N ALA A 426 -8.59 4.08 20.81
CA ALA A 426 -7.63 3.04 21.17
C ALA A 426 -7.06 2.36 19.91
N ALA A 427 -7.92 1.97 18.96
CA ALA A 427 -7.50 1.38 17.66
C ALA A 427 -6.58 2.30 16.82
N LEU A 428 -6.76 3.63 16.95
CA LEU A 428 -5.90 4.60 16.27
C LEU A 428 -4.58 4.88 16.98
N ARG A 429 -4.48 4.61 18.29
CA ARG A 429 -3.24 4.74 19.09
C ARG A 429 -2.41 3.47 19.08
N GLY A 430 -3.03 2.31 18.83
CA GLY A 430 -2.39 1.01 18.86
C GLY A 430 -1.26 0.89 17.84
N HIS A 431 -0.11 0.41 18.34
CA HIS A 431 1.13 0.06 17.61
C HIS A 431 1.96 1.25 17.09
N ILE A 432 2.49 2.06 18.01
CA ILE A 432 3.82 2.65 17.82
C ILE A 432 4.81 1.52 18.21
N HIS A 433 5.25 0.76 17.21
CA HIS A 433 6.41 -0.14 17.32
C HIS A 433 7.61 0.47 16.66
#